data_0c4285bd50e9b27ff82b8023e631d802
#
_entry.id   0c4285bd50e9b27ff82b8023e631d802
#
_cell.length_a   1.000
_cell.length_b   1.000
_cell.length_c   1.000
_cell.angle_alpha   90.00
_cell.angle_beta   90.00
_cell.angle_gamma   90.00
#
_symmetry.space_group_name_H-M   'P 1'
#
loop_
_entity.id
_entity.type
_entity.pdbx_description
1 polymer ?
#
loop_
_entity_poly.entity_id
_entity_poly.type
_entity_poly.pdbx_seq_one_letter_code
_entity_poly.pdbx_strand_id
1 'polypeptide(L)'
;MSTEVDPARQDVASDHPELDVLPVWPQETIAVLVTTDPGPHAIPVSWPVRAGDRRILLSLKSDRGSLARLRARPEVALLILGGGNVALCARGRATVLAEQMPSAQDYTAVQLDVEVIDDHRQSAFAVDRGIQRTVLDDTELRALEGRVETLRSWVDTGPTA
;
A
#
# COMPACT_ATOMS: atom_id res chain seq x y z
N MET A 1 -35.25 8.59 -6.66
CA MET A 1 -34.21 7.73 -7.20
C MET A 1 -33.73 6.80 -6.09
N SER A 2 -34.19 5.58 -6.10
CA SER A 2 -33.62 4.55 -5.23
C SER A 2 -32.31 4.09 -5.85
N THR A 3 -31.21 4.35 -5.17
CA THR A 3 -29.95 3.66 -5.42
C THR A 3 -30.19 2.20 -5.01
N GLU A 4 -30.43 1.38 -5.99
CA GLU A 4 -30.47 -0.07 -5.80
C GLU A 4 -29.05 -0.50 -5.43
N VAL A 5 -28.82 -0.73 -4.14
CA VAL A 5 -27.55 -1.25 -3.66
C VAL A 5 -27.53 -2.71 -4.10
N ASP A 6 -26.58 -3.06 -4.96
CA ASP A 6 -26.35 -4.42 -5.42
C ASP A 6 -26.19 -5.35 -4.20
N PRO A 7 -27.13 -6.27 -3.95
CA PRO A 7 -27.06 -7.15 -2.78
C PRO A 7 -25.82 -8.06 -2.79
N ALA A 8 -25.25 -8.36 -3.95
CA ALA A 8 -24.03 -9.15 -4.05
C ALA A 8 -22.79 -8.41 -3.48
N ARG A 9 -22.82 -7.07 -3.46
CA ARG A 9 -21.74 -6.25 -2.88
C ARG A 9 -21.80 -6.19 -1.35
N GLN A 10 -22.97 -6.34 -0.76
CA GLN A 10 -23.14 -6.34 0.69
C GLN A 10 -22.70 -7.67 1.32
N ASP A 11 -22.94 -8.79 0.67
CA ASP A 11 -22.58 -10.10 1.19
C ASP A 11 -21.07 -10.34 1.21
N VAL A 12 -20.33 -9.85 0.21
CA VAL A 12 -18.87 -9.99 0.14
C VAL A 12 -18.14 -9.13 1.19
N ALA A 13 -18.75 -8.02 1.62
CA ALA A 13 -18.15 -7.12 2.62
C ALA A 13 -18.40 -7.56 4.07
N SER A 14 -19.41 -8.40 4.33
CA SER A 14 -19.84 -8.75 5.70
C SER A 14 -19.18 -10.00 6.28
N ASP A 15 -18.50 -10.83 5.45
CA ASP A 15 -17.98 -12.14 5.86
C ASP A 15 -16.49 -12.11 6.30
N HIS A 16 -15.79 -10.98 6.15
CA HIS A 16 -14.41 -10.86 6.57
C HIS A 16 -14.27 -10.10 7.86
N PRO A 17 -13.50 -10.62 8.84
CA PRO A 17 -13.12 -9.82 9.99
C PRO A 17 -12.29 -8.62 9.53
N GLU A 18 -12.53 -7.47 10.17
CA GLU A 18 -11.85 -6.22 9.87
C GLU A 18 -11.05 -5.74 11.06
N LEU A 19 -9.98 -5.01 10.79
CA LEU A 19 -9.24 -4.25 11.80
C LEU A 19 -9.68 -2.79 11.75
N ASP A 20 -9.76 -2.16 12.93
CA ASP A 20 -10.07 -0.73 13.03
C ASP A 20 -8.88 0.14 12.65
N VAL A 21 -7.68 -0.34 12.96
CA VAL A 21 -6.43 0.40 12.74
C VAL A 21 -5.39 -0.52 12.12
N LEU A 22 -4.52 0.07 11.30
CA LEU A 22 -3.38 -0.61 10.71
C LEU A 22 -2.39 -1.03 11.83
N PRO A 23 -1.92 -2.29 11.82
CA PRO A 23 -0.82 -2.67 12.70
C PRO A 23 0.50 -2.07 12.22
N VAL A 24 1.53 -2.17 13.03
CA VAL A 24 2.91 -1.89 12.62
C VAL A 24 3.47 -3.12 11.94
N TRP A 25 4.17 -2.94 10.83
CA TRP A 25 4.87 -4.01 10.11
C TRP A 25 6.36 -3.72 10.00
N PRO A 26 7.19 -4.76 9.76
CA PRO A 26 8.63 -4.56 9.56
C PRO A 26 8.92 -3.64 8.38
N GLN A 27 9.92 -2.77 8.52
CA GLN A 27 10.29 -1.78 7.51
C GLN A 27 10.54 -2.41 6.13
N GLU A 28 11.19 -3.56 6.08
CA GLU A 28 11.59 -4.23 4.84
C GLU A 28 10.48 -5.07 4.20
N THR A 29 9.24 -4.79 4.56
CA THR A 29 8.08 -5.52 4.03
C THR A 29 7.89 -5.22 2.54
N ILE A 30 7.65 -6.28 1.77
CA ILE A 30 7.19 -6.19 0.39
C ILE A 30 5.69 -6.39 0.40
N ALA A 31 4.96 -5.38 -0.06
CA ALA A 31 3.52 -5.47 -0.22
C ALA A 31 3.13 -5.70 -1.68
N VAL A 32 1.89 -6.04 -1.93
CA VAL A 32 1.33 -6.20 -3.27
C VAL A 32 0.24 -5.17 -3.47
N LEU A 33 0.46 -4.25 -4.40
CA LEU A 33 -0.53 -3.25 -4.80
C LEU A 33 -1.39 -3.80 -5.93
N VAL A 34 -2.69 -3.79 -5.73
CA VAL A 34 -3.69 -4.22 -6.71
C VAL A 34 -4.44 -3.00 -7.22
N THR A 35 -4.34 -2.76 -8.54
CA THR A 35 -5.13 -1.76 -9.25
C THR A 35 -6.26 -2.44 -10.02
N THR A 36 -7.28 -1.69 -10.41
CA THR A 36 -8.53 -2.26 -10.93
C THR A 36 -8.94 -1.75 -12.31
N ASP A 37 -8.13 -0.92 -12.97
CA ASP A 37 -8.41 -0.37 -14.29
C ASP A 37 -7.31 -0.78 -15.30
N PRO A 38 -7.64 -1.31 -16.48
CA PRO A 38 -8.96 -1.75 -16.98
C PRO A 38 -9.46 -3.04 -16.35
N GLY A 39 -8.64 -3.72 -15.59
CA GLY A 39 -8.96 -4.93 -14.85
C GLY A 39 -7.95 -5.12 -13.73
N PRO A 40 -8.06 -6.20 -12.95
CA PRO A 40 -7.14 -6.42 -11.82
C PRO A 40 -5.71 -6.59 -12.30
N HIS A 41 -4.80 -5.85 -11.66
CA HIS A 41 -3.37 -5.91 -11.93
C HIS A 41 -2.61 -5.76 -10.61
N ALA A 42 -1.69 -6.64 -10.35
CA ALA A 42 -0.93 -6.69 -9.09
C ALA A 42 0.56 -6.46 -9.34
N ILE A 43 1.17 -5.62 -8.52
CA ILE A 43 2.61 -5.36 -8.54
C ILE A 43 3.20 -5.42 -7.14
N PRO A 44 4.47 -5.85 -6.99
CA PRO A 44 5.16 -5.71 -5.73
C PRO A 44 5.51 -4.24 -5.47
N VAL A 45 5.39 -3.83 -4.22
CA VAL A 45 5.77 -2.50 -3.73
C VAL A 45 6.74 -2.66 -2.57
N SER A 46 7.89 -2.00 -2.66
CA SER A 46 8.92 -2.06 -1.62
C SER A 46 8.61 -1.11 -0.49
N TRP A 47 8.65 -1.63 0.72
CA TRP A 47 8.69 -0.91 1.99
C TRP A 47 7.60 0.15 2.15
N PRO A 48 6.31 -0.25 2.16
CA PRO A 48 5.22 0.70 2.44
C PRO A 48 5.39 1.31 3.84
N VAL A 49 5.09 2.60 3.96
CA VAL A 49 5.23 3.35 5.20
C VAL A 49 3.86 3.54 5.84
N ARG A 50 3.69 3.04 7.07
CA ARG A 50 2.51 3.33 7.86
C ARG A 50 2.52 4.80 8.27
N ALA A 51 1.52 5.55 7.89
CA ALA A 51 1.45 7.00 8.11
C ALA A 51 0.29 7.41 9.02
N GLY A 52 -0.23 6.47 9.78
CA GLY A 52 -1.36 6.67 10.68
C GLY A 52 -2.21 5.41 10.77
N ASP A 53 -3.31 5.48 11.50
CA ASP A 53 -4.20 4.35 11.72
C ASP A 53 -4.84 3.83 10.43
N ARG A 54 -5.02 4.72 9.43
CA ARG A 54 -5.68 4.40 8.17
C ARG A 54 -5.01 5.08 6.98
N ARG A 55 -3.71 5.30 7.02
CA ARG A 55 -2.98 5.92 5.93
C ARG A 55 -1.64 5.24 5.70
N ILE A 56 -1.33 5.00 4.42
CA ILE A 56 -0.09 4.37 3.98
C ILE A 56 0.55 5.23 2.89
N LEU A 57 1.86 5.43 2.96
CA LEU A 57 2.63 6.13 1.93
C LEU A 57 3.47 5.13 1.15
N LEU A 58 3.49 5.32 -0.17
CA LEU A 58 4.21 4.47 -1.12
C LEU A 58 5.08 5.33 -2.05
N SER A 59 6.19 4.79 -2.50
CA SER A 59 6.94 5.34 -3.64
C SER A 59 6.83 4.41 -4.84
N LEU A 60 6.38 4.95 -5.97
CA LEU A 60 6.23 4.20 -7.21
C LEU A 60 7.07 4.84 -8.31
N LYS A 61 7.72 4.01 -9.13
CA LYS A 61 8.49 4.51 -10.25
C LYS A 61 7.55 5.17 -11.26
N SER A 62 7.85 6.41 -11.67
CA SER A 62 6.93 7.28 -12.39
C SER A 62 6.58 6.79 -13.79
N ASP A 63 7.44 5.99 -14.42
CA ASP A 63 7.24 5.42 -15.75
C ASP A 63 6.49 4.08 -15.75
N ARG A 64 6.11 3.57 -14.57
CA ARG A 64 5.34 2.33 -14.47
C ARG A 64 3.86 2.56 -14.73
N GLY A 65 3.23 1.62 -15.42
CA GLY A 65 1.81 1.67 -15.74
C GLY A 65 0.87 1.75 -14.54
N SER A 66 1.36 1.38 -13.35
CA SER A 66 0.59 1.44 -12.11
C SER A 66 0.07 2.83 -11.78
N LEU A 67 0.86 3.88 -12.03
CA LEU A 67 0.43 5.26 -11.79
C LEU A 67 -0.72 5.67 -12.71
N ALA A 68 -0.63 5.34 -14.00
CA ALA A 68 -1.71 5.61 -14.93
C ALA A 68 -2.99 4.86 -14.51
N ARG A 69 -2.86 3.63 -14.05
CA ARG A 69 -3.99 2.80 -13.60
C ARG A 69 -4.67 3.38 -12.38
N LEU A 70 -3.92 3.77 -11.35
CA LEU A 70 -4.51 4.34 -10.12
C LEU A 70 -5.07 5.75 -10.35
N ARG A 71 -4.55 6.50 -11.31
CA ARG A 71 -5.14 7.78 -11.72
C ARG A 71 -6.47 7.61 -12.43
N ALA A 72 -6.56 6.60 -13.30
CA ALA A 72 -7.80 6.26 -13.99
C ALA A 72 -8.87 5.73 -13.02
N ARG A 73 -8.45 4.91 -12.05
CA ARG A 73 -9.33 4.40 -10.99
C ARG A 73 -8.56 4.36 -9.67
N PRO A 74 -8.85 5.29 -8.74
CA PRO A 74 -8.11 5.42 -7.50
C PRO A 74 -8.43 4.36 -6.45
N GLU A 75 -9.47 3.56 -6.61
CA GLU A 75 -9.79 2.44 -5.72
C GLU A 75 -8.75 1.34 -5.92
N VAL A 76 -7.99 1.07 -4.86
CA VAL A 76 -6.89 0.10 -4.86
C VAL A 76 -6.94 -0.76 -3.61
N ALA A 77 -6.19 -1.86 -3.64
CA ALA A 77 -5.95 -2.71 -2.49
C ALA A 77 -4.45 -2.91 -2.30
N LEU A 78 -4.01 -2.97 -1.06
CA LEU A 78 -2.63 -3.28 -0.70
C LEU A 78 -2.63 -4.49 0.22
N LEU A 79 -2.10 -5.62 -0.28
CA LEU A 79 -1.91 -6.82 0.49
C LEU A 79 -0.57 -6.74 1.23
N ILE A 80 -0.60 -6.87 2.55
CA ILE A 80 0.59 -6.83 3.40
C ILE A 80 0.70 -8.16 4.14
N LEU A 81 1.80 -8.86 3.90
CA LEU A 81 2.18 -10.09 4.59
C LEU A 81 3.56 -9.89 5.19
N GLY A 82 3.64 -9.83 6.51
CA GLY A 82 4.89 -9.51 7.21
C GLY A 82 5.05 -10.24 8.54
N GLY A 83 6.26 -10.20 9.07
CA GLY A 83 6.57 -10.77 10.38
C GLY A 83 5.75 -10.13 11.50
N GLY A 84 5.59 -10.87 12.59
CA GLY A 84 4.69 -10.47 13.67
C GLY A 84 3.23 -10.75 13.35
N ASN A 85 2.98 -11.70 12.44
CA ASN A 85 1.66 -12.11 12.00
C ASN A 85 0.85 -10.93 11.40
N VAL A 86 1.50 -10.12 10.58
CA VAL A 86 0.81 -9.11 9.77
C VAL A 86 0.29 -9.79 8.50
N ALA A 87 -1.02 -9.91 8.40
CA ALA A 87 -1.70 -10.51 7.26
C ALA A 87 -3.00 -9.76 7.02
N LEU A 88 -2.99 -8.79 6.11
CA LEU A 88 -4.12 -7.91 5.88
C LEU A 88 -4.20 -7.44 4.42
N CYS A 89 -5.39 -7.02 4.03
CA CYS A 89 -5.61 -6.28 2.80
C CYS A 89 -6.20 -4.92 3.15
N ALA A 90 -5.44 -3.86 2.87
CA ALA A 90 -5.89 -2.48 3.04
C ALA A 90 -6.54 -2.01 1.74
N ARG A 91 -7.85 -1.74 1.78
CA ARG A 91 -8.59 -1.25 0.61
C ARG A 91 -8.95 0.21 0.81
N GLY A 92 -8.77 1.02 -0.21
CA GLY A 92 -9.07 2.43 -0.13
C GLY A 92 -8.78 3.18 -1.41
N ARG A 93 -8.49 4.46 -1.29
CA ARG A 93 -8.27 5.37 -2.40
C ARG A 93 -6.84 5.86 -2.42
N ALA A 94 -6.22 5.77 -3.60
CA ALA A 94 -4.88 6.27 -3.83
C ALA A 94 -4.92 7.69 -4.41
N THR A 95 -4.08 8.56 -3.87
CA THR A 95 -3.86 9.91 -4.40
C THR A 95 -2.37 10.15 -4.59
N VAL A 96 -2.01 10.90 -5.62
CA VAL A 96 -0.63 11.32 -5.81
C VAL A 96 -0.31 12.42 -4.80
N LEU A 97 0.66 12.15 -3.93
CA LEU A 97 1.08 13.08 -2.89
C LEU A 97 2.16 14.05 -3.40
N ALA A 98 3.09 13.54 -4.21
CA ALA A 98 4.12 14.32 -4.89
C ALA A 98 4.48 13.65 -6.21
N GLU A 99 4.38 14.39 -7.32
CA GLU A 99 4.69 13.88 -8.66
C GLU A 99 6.16 13.42 -8.78
N GLN A 100 7.06 14.16 -8.14
CA GLN A 100 8.48 13.84 -8.06
C GLN A 100 8.93 13.93 -6.61
N MET A 101 9.65 12.90 -6.17
CA MET A 101 10.24 12.92 -4.83
C MET A 101 11.53 13.77 -4.85
N PRO A 102 11.82 14.54 -3.80
CA PRO A 102 12.97 15.46 -3.78
C PRO A 102 14.32 14.81 -4.07
N SER A 103 14.52 13.59 -3.59
CA SER A 103 15.78 12.84 -3.75
C SER A 103 15.72 11.79 -4.86
N ALA A 104 14.57 11.63 -5.54
CA ALA A 104 14.36 10.60 -6.54
C ALA A 104 13.29 11.05 -7.55
N GLN A 105 13.71 11.88 -8.52
CA GLN A 105 12.79 12.53 -9.47
C GLN A 105 12.05 11.55 -10.40
N ASP A 106 12.54 10.33 -10.55
CA ASP A 106 11.90 9.25 -11.29
C ASP A 106 10.91 8.44 -10.45
N TYR A 107 10.66 8.87 -9.21
CA TYR A 107 9.69 8.27 -8.30
C TYR A 107 8.59 9.26 -7.91
N THR A 108 7.38 8.75 -7.82
CA THR A 108 6.17 9.47 -7.40
C THR A 108 5.75 8.95 -6.03
N ALA A 109 5.44 9.86 -5.12
CA ALA A 109 4.88 9.50 -3.83
C ALA A 109 3.36 9.40 -3.92
N VAL A 110 2.82 8.32 -3.40
CA VAL A 110 1.39 8.00 -3.40
C VAL A 110 0.91 7.80 -1.98
N GLN A 111 -0.24 8.36 -1.65
CA GLN A 111 -0.93 8.15 -0.40
C GLN A 111 -2.13 7.25 -0.61
N LEU A 112 -2.23 6.21 0.20
CA LEU A 112 -3.41 5.36 0.28
C LEU A 112 -4.20 5.73 1.54
N ASP A 113 -5.40 6.25 1.34
CA ASP A 113 -6.38 6.47 2.40
C ASP A 113 -7.21 5.21 2.54
N VAL A 114 -7.03 4.51 3.66
CA VAL A 114 -7.59 3.18 3.89
C VAL A 114 -9.01 3.29 4.44
N GLU A 115 -9.95 2.69 3.74
CA GLU A 115 -11.37 2.65 4.15
C GLU A 115 -11.68 1.36 4.92
N VAL A 116 -11.12 0.22 4.46
CA VAL A 116 -11.34 -1.10 5.04
C VAL A 116 -10.02 -1.82 5.20
N ILE A 117 -9.82 -2.44 6.35
CA ILE A 117 -8.65 -3.29 6.62
C ILE A 117 -9.15 -4.71 6.86
N ASP A 118 -9.10 -5.55 5.83
CA ASP A 118 -9.47 -6.96 5.95
C ASP A 118 -8.40 -7.71 6.75
N ASP A 119 -8.81 -8.36 7.82
CA ASP A 119 -7.92 -9.18 8.66
C ASP A 119 -7.84 -10.59 8.10
N HIS A 120 -6.70 -10.96 7.55
CA HIS A 120 -6.44 -12.28 6.95
C HIS A 120 -5.63 -13.20 7.86
N ARG A 121 -5.47 -12.85 9.13
CA ARG A 121 -4.81 -13.75 10.09
C ARG A 121 -5.63 -15.01 10.28
N GLN A 122 -4.92 -16.14 10.40
CA GLN A 122 -5.53 -17.46 10.60
C GLN A 122 -5.24 -17.97 12.01
N SER A 123 -6.12 -18.81 12.55
CA SER A 123 -5.93 -19.40 13.88
C SER A 123 -4.86 -20.52 13.89
N ALA A 124 -4.67 -21.19 12.74
CA ALA A 124 -3.76 -22.34 12.64
C ALA A 124 -2.37 -21.96 12.14
N PHE A 125 -2.20 -20.82 11.51
CA PHE A 125 -0.94 -20.38 10.90
C PHE A 125 -0.69 -18.89 11.18
N ALA A 126 0.55 -18.56 11.52
CA ALA A 126 0.97 -17.17 11.65
C ALA A 126 1.99 -16.84 10.56
N VAL A 127 1.95 -15.63 10.03
CA VAL A 127 2.99 -15.14 9.14
C VAL A 127 4.19 -14.73 9.99
N ASP A 128 5.27 -15.50 9.94
CA ASP A 128 6.50 -15.22 10.69
C ASP A 128 7.48 -14.37 9.88
N ARG A 129 7.45 -14.48 8.56
CA ARG A 129 8.23 -13.67 7.62
C ARG A 129 7.42 -13.38 6.37
N GLY A 130 7.60 -12.18 5.83
CA GLY A 130 7.06 -11.84 4.53
C GLY A 130 7.96 -12.28 3.38
N ILE A 131 7.73 -11.71 2.20
CA ILE A 131 8.55 -11.93 1.01
C ILE A 131 9.98 -11.44 1.27
N GLN A 132 10.96 -12.29 0.98
CA GLN A 132 12.38 -12.00 1.13
C GLN A 132 13.00 -11.71 -0.24
N ARG A 133 13.92 -10.74 -0.27
CA ARG A 133 14.72 -10.43 -1.47
C ARG A 133 16.20 -10.41 -1.14
N THR A 134 17.02 -10.81 -2.10
CA THR A 134 18.47 -10.64 -2.03
C THR A 134 18.85 -9.32 -2.68
N VAL A 135 19.64 -8.50 -1.99
CA VAL A 135 20.14 -7.24 -2.53
C VAL A 135 21.23 -7.56 -3.58
N LEU A 136 21.00 -7.14 -4.82
CA LEU A 136 21.95 -7.33 -5.92
C LEU A 136 22.75 -6.06 -6.24
N ASP A 137 22.29 -4.89 -5.77
CA ASP A 137 22.90 -3.59 -6.01
C ASP A 137 22.73 -2.71 -4.76
N ASP A 138 23.83 -2.43 -4.09
CA ASP A 138 23.85 -1.62 -2.87
C ASP A 138 23.47 -0.16 -3.12
N THR A 139 23.70 0.35 -4.32
CA THR A 139 23.30 1.72 -4.70
C THR A 139 21.77 1.84 -4.75
N GLU A 140 21.11 0.85 -5.31
CA GLU A 140 19.64 0.79 -5.34
C GLU A 140 19.03 0.60 -3.95
N LEU A 141 19.69 -0.16 -3.08
CA LEU A 141 19.26 -0.29 -1.69
C LEU A 141 19.32 1.07 -0.96
N ARG A 142 20.41 1.80 -1.10
CA ARG A 142 20.53 3.13 -0.51
C ARG A 142 19.51 4.12 -1.07
N ALA A 143 19.22 4.03 -2.36
CA ALA A 143 18.17 4.83 -2.99
C ALA A 143 16.79 4.53 -2.41
N LEU A 144 16.48 3.25 -2.20
CA LEU A 144 15.23 2.83 -1.55
C LEU A 144 15.14 3.35 -0.11
N GLU A 145 16.21 3.19 0.67
CA GLU A 145 16.28 3.71 2.05
C GLU A 145 16.02 5.22 2.08
N GLY A 146 16.61 5.98 1.15
CA GLY A 146 16.41 7.41 1.02
C GLY A 146 14.96 7.80 0.71
N ARG A 147 14.31 7.08 -0.20
CA ARG A 147 12.89 7.32 -0.51
C ARG A 147 12.00 7.04 0.70
N VAL A 148 12.23 5.94 1.39
CA VAL A 148 11.48 5.57 2.59
C VAL A 148 11.67 6.58 3.71
N GLU A 149 12.88 7.07 3.92
CA GLU A 149 13.17 8.13 4.89
C GLU A 149 12.41 9.43 4.55
N THR A 150 12.37 9.80 3.28
CA THR A 150 11.57 10.93 2.80
C THR A 150 10.08 10.75 3.13
N LEU A 151 9.51 9.59 2.82
CA LEU A 151 8.11 9.29 3.13
C LEU A 151 7.85 9.36 4.64
N ARG A 152 8.75 8.83 5.45
CA ARG A 152 8.63 8.88 6.92
C ARG A 152 8.62 10.31 7.45
N SER A 153 9.43 11.19 6.84
CA SER A 153 9.45 12.61 7.23
C SER A 153 8.13 13.33 6.93
N TRP A 154 7.32 12.79 6.03
CA TRP A 154 6.03 13.38 5.64
C TRP A 154 4.83 12.84 6.43
N VAL A 155 5.03 11.87 7.31
CA VAL A 155 3.92 11.25 8.06
C VAL A 155 3.12 12.28 8.85
N ASP A 156 3.79 13.21 9.53
CA ASP A 156 3.13 14.21 10.39
C ASP A 156 2.86 15.54 9.70
N THR A 157 3.70 15.93 8.74
CA THR A 157 3.71 17.29 8.17
C THR A 157 3.35 17.36 6.68
N GLY A 158 3.26 16.20 6.00
CA GLY A 158 3.09 16.14 4.55
C GLY A 158 4.35 16.53 3.78
N PRO A 159 4.28 16.53 2.44
CA PRO A 159 5.44 16.85 1.61
C PRO A 159 5.91 18.27 1.83
N THR A 160 7.23 18.41 2.04
CA THR A 160 7.90 19.71 2.03
C THR A 160 8.53 19.94 0.66
N ALA A 161 8.32 21.14 0.12
CA ALA A 161 8.92 21.52 -1.16
C ALA A 161 10.46 21.52 -1.09
#